data_406736ce4e0a6406ce6da2f017e79d2f
#
_entry.id   406736ce4e0a6406ce6da2f017e79d2f
#
_cell.length_a   1.000
_cell.length_b   1.000
_cell.length_c   1.000
_cell.angle_alpha   90.00
_cell.angle_beta   90.00
_cell.angle_gamma   90.00
#
_symmetry.space_group_name_H-M   'P 1'
#
loop_
_entity.id
_entity.type
_entity.pdbx_description
1 polymer ?
#
loop_
_entity_poly.entity_id
_entity_poly.type
_entity_poly.pdbx_seq_one_letter_code
_entity_poly.pdbx_strand_id
1 'polypeptide(L)'
;MINVVLYEPEIPANTGNIMRTCVASNTKLHLIKPLGFSLEDKYVKRCGVNYIDKCDYEVYENIEDFFSKNNGTYYFLTRYGTKPHTSFDYSNKEENIYFFFGKESTGIPLHILKDHLDNCMRIPMTENVRALNVSNSVAIMVYEALRQQNFNDLLTYEPHKDRDIIEKS
;
A
#
# COMPACT_ATOMS: atom_id res chain seq x y z
N MET A 1 -13.02 0.42 4.09
CA MET A 1 -11.73 1.14 4.33
C MET A 1 -10.62 0.46 3.54
N ILE A 2 -9.71 1.24 2.92
CA ILE A 2 -8.53 0.71 2.20
C ILE A 2 -7.37 0.61 3.19
N ASN A 3 -6.68 -0.53 3.18
CA ASN A 3 -5.54 -0.83 4.04
C ASN A 3 -4.37 -1.34 3.22
N VAL A 4 -3.16 -0.92 3.56
CA VAL A 4 -1.90 -1.39 2.99
C VAL A 4 -1.19 -2.27 4.01
N VAL A 5 -0.77 -3.47 3.61
CA VAL A 5 -0.07 -4.42 4.47
C VAL A 5 1.31 -4.70 3.87
N LEU A 6 2.36 -4.37 4.61
CA LEU A 6 3.74 -4.69 4.24
C LEU A 6 4.20 -5.92 5.01
N TYR A 7 4.45 -7.00 4.29
CA TYR A 7 4.98 -8.23 4.85
C TYR A 7 6.50 -8.17 4.94
N GLU A 8 7.02 -8.09 6.16
CA GLU A 8 8.46 -8.06 6.47
C GLU A 8 9.24 -7.05 5.60
N PRO A 9 8.88 -5.76 5.57
CA PRO A 9 9.55 -4.78 4.71
C PRO A 9 11.02 -4.61 5.11
N GLU A 10 11.91 -4.49 4.10
CA GLU A 10 13.36 -4.49 4.30
C GLU A 10 13.99 -3.11 4.09
N ILE A 11 13.42 -2.28 3.20
CA ILE A 11 14.04 -1.02 2.78
C ILE A 11 13.31 0.18 3.43
N PRO A 12 13.99 0.92 4.32
CA PRO A 12 13.37 2.01 5.08
C PRO A 12 12.82 3.14 4.18
N ALA A 13 13.50 3.47 3.09
CA ALA A 13 13.05 4.50 2.16
C ALA A 13 11.72 4.15 1.48
N ASN A 14 11.49 2.89 1.14
CA ASN A 14 10.21 2.43 0.60
C ASN A 14 9.09 2.61 1.61
N THR A 15 9.31 2.20 2.85
CA THR A 15 8.30 2.34 3.92
C THR A 15 7.99 3.81 4.19
N GLY A 16 8.98 4.69 4.21
CA GLY A 16 8.75 6.13 4.35
C GLY A 16 7.90 6.72 3.21
N ASN A 17 8.18 6.35 1.97
CA ASN A 17 7.38 6.76 0.82
C ASN A 17 5.94 6.22 0.88
N ILE A 18 5.78 4.97 1.34
CA ILE A 18 4.45 4.35 1.53
C ILE A 18 3.67 5.06 2.62
N MET A 19 4.29 5.43 3.74
CA MET A 19 3.64 6.22 4.80
C MET A 19 3.09 7.53 4.25
N ARG A 20 3.86 8.23 3.40
CA ARG A 20 3.39 9.45 2.73
C ARG A 20 2.17 9.18 1.82
N THR A 21 2.20 8.10 1.06
CA THR A 21 1.06 7.68 0.23
C THR A 21 -0.17 7.40 1.09
N CYS A 22 -0.01 6.68 2.20
CA CYS A 22 -1.10 6.35 3.12
C CYS A 22 -1.73 7.61 3.72
N VAL A 23 -0.93 8.58 4.16
CA VAL A 23 -1.44 9.88 4.65
C VAL A 23 -2.19 10.63 3.54
N ALA A 24 -1.64 10.68 2.33
CA ALA A 24 -2.25 11.38 1.20
C ALA A 24 -3.58 10.76 0.74
N SER A 25 -3.78 9.48 0.99
CA SER A 25 -4.93 8.69 0.54
C SER A 25 -5.90 8.30 1.66
N ASN A 26 -5.66 8.77 2.88
CA ASN A 26 -6.44 8.38 4.06
C ASN A 26 -6.52 6.85 4.25
N THR A 27 -5.39 6.17 4.06
CA THR A 27 -5.25 4.70 4.10
C THR A 27 -4.46 4.30 5.34
N LYS A 28 -4.90 3.24 6.03
CA LYS A 28 -4.17 2.68 7.16
C LYS A 28 -3.03 1.76 6.69
N LEU A 29 -1.88 1.86 7.36
CA LEU A 29 -0.70 1.04 7.08
C LEU A 29 -0.52 -0.02 8.16
N HIS A 30 -0.30 -1.26 7.74
CA HIS A 30 0.00 -2.40 8.60
C HIS A 30 1.39 -2.93 8.29
N LEU A 31 2.24 -3.05 9.32
CA LEU A 31 3.62 -3.51 9.21
C LEU A 31 3.77 -4.84 9.94
N ILE A 32 4.11 -5.90 9.22
CA ILE A 32 4.33 -7.23 9.79
C ILE A 32 5.82 -7.45 9.98
N LYS A 33 6.23 -7.74 11.22
CA LYS A 33 7.63 -8.05 11.58
C LYS A 33 8.08 -9.41 11.02
N PRO A 34 9.42 -9.61 10.88
CA PRO A 34 10.49 -8.66 11.22
C PRO A 34 10.60 -7.50 10.22
N LEU A 35 10.94 -6.31 10.73
CA LEU A 35 11.30 -5.17 9.88
C LEU A 35 12.81 -5.17 9.65
N GLY A 36 13.26 -4.94 8.43
CA GLY A 36 14.67 -4.81 8.08
C GLY A 36 15.33 -3.51 8.56
N PHE A 37 14.60 -2.67 9.30
CA PHE A 37 15.02 -1.36 9.77
C PHE A 37 14.28 -0.98 11.05
N SER A 38 14.73 0.09 11.71
CA SER A 38 13.98 0.75 12.78
C SER A 38 13.05 1.82 12.20
N LEU A 39 11.84 1.97 12.76
CA LEU A 39 10.94 3.07 12.40
C LEU A 39 11.53 4.45 12.78
N GLU A 40 12.49 4.48 13.70
CA GLU A 40 13.30 5.66 14.02
C GLU A 40 14.41 5.96 12.99
N ASP A 41 14.59 5.10 11.98
CA ASP A 41 15.62 5.26 10.96
C ASP A 41 15.46 6.60 10.22
N LYS A 42 16.60 7.28 10.03
CA LYS A 42 16.64 8.58 9.34
C LYS A 42 16.10 8.54 7.90
N TYR A 43 16.19 7.37 7.23
CA TYR A 43 15.67 7.21 5.87
C TYR A 43 14.15 7.08 5.87
N VAL A 44 13.55 6.42 6.85
CA VAL A 44 12.09 6.41 7.05
C VAL A 44 11.62 7.84 7.28
N LYS A 45 12.23 8.54 8.23
CA LYS A 45 11.90 9.94 8.56
C LYS A 45 12.09 10.88 7.38
N ARG A 46 13.20 10.75 6.65
CA ARG A 46 13.50 11.60 5.49
C ARG A 46 12.51 11.42 4.33
N CYS A 47 12.15 10.18 4.00
CA CYS A 47 11.19 9.89 2.92
C CYS A 47 9.75 10.17 3.34
N GLY A 48 9.42 9.92 4.60
CA GLY A 48 8.12 10.22 5.20
C GLY A 48 7.87 11.71 5.42
N VAL A 49 8.92 12.55 5.45
CA VAL A 49 8.92 14.03 5.55
C VAL A 49 7.77 14.56 6.42
N ASN A 50 7.89 14.65 7.72
CA ASN A 50 6.87 15.18 8.63
C ASN A 50 5.46 14.51 8.56
N TYR A 51 5.30 13.43 7.78
CA TYR A 51 4.03 12.71 7.63
C TYR A 51 3.96 11.46 8.52
N ILE A 52 5.08 10.97 9.08
CA ILE A 52 5.09 9.78 9.94
C ILE A 52 4.14 9.95 11.12
N ASP A 53 4.18 11.11 11.76
CA ASP A 53 3.32 11.45 12.91
C ASP A 53 1.83 11.55 12.53
N LYS A 54 1.52 11.66 11.24
CA LYS A 54 0.16 11.72 10.70
C LYS A 54 -0.31 10.40 10.11
N CYS A 55 0.60 9.44 9.94
CA CYS A 55 0.27 8.14 9.37
C CYS A 55 -0.41 7.28 10.43
N ASP A 56 -1.62 6.82 10.14
CA ASP A 56 -2.25 5.76 10.91
C ASP A 56 -1.58 4.43 10.55
N TYR A 57 -0.76 3.91 11.46
CA TYR A 57 -0.10 2.62 11.23
C TYR A 57 -0.10 1.75 12.48
N GLU A 58 -0.02 0.44 12.25
CA GLU A 58 0.04 -0.58 13.29
C GLU A 58 1.11 -1.62 12.95
N VAL A 59 1.81 -2.12 13.99
CA VAL A 59 2.88 -3.10 13.85
C VAL A 59 2.44 -4.42 14.47
N TYR A 60 2.67 -5.54 13.77
CA TYR A 60 2.29 -6.90 14.16
C TYR A 60 3.53 -7.77 14.35
N GLU A 61 3.48 -8.68 15.32
CA GLU A 61 4.61 -9.57 15.61
C GLU A 61 4.88 -10.58 14.47
N ASN A 62 3.81 -11.00 13.79
CA ASN A 62 3.85 -11.92 12.65
C ASN A 62 2.53 -11.84 11.88
N ILE A 63 2.39 -12.63 10.83
CA ILE A 63 1.20 -12.63 9.98
C ILE A 63 -0.04 -13.21 10.69
N GLU A 64 0.16 -14.17 11.59
CA GLU A 64 -0.92 -14.77 12.39
C GLU A 64 -1.50 -13.73 13.35
N ASP A 65 -0.65 -12.90 13.97
CA ASP A 65 -1.07 -11.77 14.81
C ASP A 65 -1.90 -10.77 13.99
N PHE A 66 -1.47 -10.47 12.76
CA PHE A 66 -2.25 -9.62 11.86
C PHE A 66 -3.64 -10.22 11.56
N PHE A 67 -3.72 -11.47 11.11
CA PHE A 67 -5.00 -12.11 10.77
C PHE A 67 -5.93 -12.27 11.97
N SER A 68 -5.38 -12.43 13.18
CA SER A 68 -6.19 -12.53 14.40
C SER A 68 -6.92 -11.24 14.78
N LYS A 69 -6.42 -10.09 14.33
CA LYS A 69 -6.91 -8.74 14.69
C LYS A 69 -7.67 -8.05 13.56
N ASN A 70 -7.50 -8.50 12.34
CA ASN A 70 -8.03 -7.82 11.16
C ASN A 70 -8.89 -8.76 10.33
N ASN A 71 -10.08 -8.32 9.98
CA ASN A 71 -11.02 -9.08 9.16
C ASN A 71 -11.50 -8.25 7.96
N GLY A 72 -11.56 -8.86 6.79
CA GLY A 72 -11.98 -8.24 5.54
C GLY A 72 -11.53 -9.04 4.32
N THR A 73 -11.50 -8.42 3.18
CA THR A 73 -11.02 -9.05 1.94
C THR A 73 -9.55 -8.75 1.73
N TYR A 74 -8.75 -9.80 1.59
CA TYR A 74 -7.32 -9.73 1.40
C TYR A 74 -6.95 -9.94 -0.06
N TYR A 75 -6.16 -9.02 -0.63
CA TYR A 75 -5.62 -9.09 -1.98
C TYR A 75 -4.11 -9.08 -1.93
N PHE A 76 -3.48 -9.98 -2.69
CA PHE A 76 -2.04 -10.20 -2.65
C PHE A 76 -1.40 -9.79 -3.97
N LEU A 77 -0.59 -8.72 -3.95
CA LEU A 77 0.19 -8.32 -5.11
C LEU A 77 1.43 -9.20 -5.20
N THR A 78 1.51 -9.98 -6.26
CA THR A 78 2.61 -10.92 -6.47
C THR A 78 2.94 -11.03 -7.96
N ARG A 79 4.21 -11.32 -8.28
CA ARG A 79 4.63 -11.60 -9.65
C ARG A 79 3.99 -12.87 -10.22
N TYR A 80 3.45 -13.72 -9.36
CA TYR A 80 2.79 -14.98 -9.73
C TYR A 80 1.28 -14.83 -9.95
N GLY A 81 0.72 -13.65 -9.71
CA GLY A 81 -0.68 -13.37 -9.99
C GLY A 81 -0.98 -13.50 -11.48
N THR A 82 -2.12 -14.09 -11.82
CA THR A 82 -2.57 -14.30 -13.20
C THR A 82 -3.64 -13.30 -13.63
N LYS A 83 -4.22 -12.56 -12.68
CA LYS A 83 -5.25 -11.56 -12.93
C LYS A 83 -4.64 -10.16 -12.81
N PRO A 84 -4.94 -9.23 -13.73
CA PRO A 84 -4.57 -7.83 -13.56
C PRO A 84 -5.19 -7.25 -12.29
N HIS A 85 -4.49 -6.35 -11.62
CA HIS A 85 -4.98 -5.66 -10.42
C HIS A 85 -6.31 -4.92 -10.64
N THR A 86 -6.62 -4.55 -11.88
CA THR A 86 -7.86 -3.88 -12.28
C THR A 86 -9.06 -4.82 -12.48
N SER A 87 -8.85 -6.14 -12.37
CA SER A 87 -9.92 -7.14 -12.56
C SER A 87 -10.79 -7.38 -11.32
N PHE A 88 -10.48 -6.70 -10.23
CA PHE A 88 -11.18 -6.85 -8.96
C PHE A 88 -12.07 -5.64 -8.68
N ASP A 89 -13.15 -5.88 -7.94
CA ASP A 89 -14.06 -4.82 -7.50
C ASP A 89 -13.65 -4.33 -6.09
N TYR A 90 -13.24 -3.07 -6.01
CA TYR A 90 -12.87 -2.37 -4.77
C TYR A 90 -13.87 -1.27 -4.42
N SER A 91 -15.02 -1.21 -5.10
CA SER A 91 -15.96 -0.07 -5.01
C SER A 91 -16.72 -0.03 -3.69
N ASN A 92 -16.83 -1.15 -2.97
CA ASN A 92 -17.54 -1.21 -1.71
C ASN A 92 -16.76 -0.52 -0.57
N LYS A 93 -17.21 0.68 -0.17
CA LYS A 93 -16.59 1.50 0.86
C LYS A 93 -16.78 0.99 2.28
N GLU A 94 -17.82 0.21 2.50
CA GLU A 94 -18.14 -0.38 3.81
C GLU A 94 -17.27 -1.59 4.14
N GLU A 95 -16.59 -2.13 3.14
CA GLU A 95 -15.71 -3.28 3.28
C GLU A 95 -14.30 -2.85 3.69
N ASN A 96 -13.66 -3.65 4.55
CA ASN A 96 -12.23 -3.55 4.81
C ASN A 96 -11.47 -4.32 3.73
N ILE A 97 -10.71 -3.60 2.93
CA ILE A 97 -9.88 -4.14 1.85
C ILE A 97 -8.43 -4.04 2.28
N TYR A 98 -7.69 -5.14 2.21
CA TYR A 98 -6.27 -5.21 2.58
C TYR A 98 -5.43 -5.59 1.37
N PHE A 99 -4.54 -4.70 0.94
CA PHE A 99 -3.57 -4.96 -0.12
C PHE A 99 -2.23 -5.39 0.48
N PHE A 100 -1.85 -6.64 0.26
CA PHE A 100 -0.60 -7.21 0.73
C PHE A 100 0.52 -7.01 -0.29
N PHE A 101 1.66 -6.53 0.20
CA PHE A 101 2.91 -6.37 -0.53
C PHE A 101 4.01 -7.12 0.21
N GLY A 102 4.78 -7.91 -0.55
CA GLY A 102 5.87 -8.68 0.01
C GLY A 102 7.14 -7.87 0.23
N LYS A 103 8.07 -8.47 0.96
CA LYS A 103 9.41 -7.91 1.14
C LYS A 103 10.15 -7.81 -0.20
N GLU A 104 11.04 -6.85 -0.29
CA GLU A 104 11.68 -6.45 -1.55
C GLU A 104 12.52 -7.58 -2.15
N SER A 105 13.15 -8.41 -1.34
CA SER A 105 14.05 -9.49 -1.79
C SER A 105 13.30 -10.70 -2.36
N THR A 106 12.24 -11.18 -1.69
CA THR A 106 11.61 -12.46 -2.00
C THR A 106 10.10 -12.41 -2.22
N GLY A 107 9.47 -11.26 -1.93
CA GLY A 107 8.02 -11.12 -2.03
C GLY A 107 7.28 -11.79 -0.87
N ILE A 108 6.03 -12.16 -1.12
CA ILE A 108 5.17 -12.87 -0.17
C ILE A 108 5.46 -14.37 -0.26
N PRO A 109 5.63 -15.09 0.87
CA PRO A 109 5.85 -16.54 0.87
C PRO A 109 4.76 -17.33 0.14
N LEU A 110 5.16 -18.35 -0.62
CA LEU A 110 4.23 -19.13 -1.43
C LEU A 110 3.16 -19.86 -0.63
N HIS A 111 3.47 -20.27 0.61
CA HIS A 111 2.48 -20.95 1.47
C HIS A 111 1.33 -20.02 1.85
N ILE A 112 1.58 -18.70 2.02
CA ILE A 112 0.54 -17.71 2.27
C ILE A 112 -0.30 -17.51 1.00
N LEU A 113 0.35 -17.38 -0.16
CA LEU A 113 -0.35 -17.17 -1.44
C LEU A 113 -1.23 -18.36 -1.82
N LYS A 114 -0.81 -19.58 -1.47
CA LYS A 114 -1.53 -20.82 -1.80
C LYS A 114 -2.96 -20.83 -1.25
N ASP A 115 -3.16 -20.25 -0.08
CA ASP A 115 -4.47 -20.21 0.56
C ASP A 115 -5.36 -19.07 0.03
N HIS A 116 -4.81 -18.21 -0.87
CA HIS A 116 -5.47 -17.01 -1.40
C HIS A 116 -5.36 -16.86 -2.91
N LEU A 117 -5.26 -17.95 -3.66
CA LEU A 117 -4.99 -17.93 -5.10
C LEU A 117 -5.95 -17.06 -5.90
N ASP A 118 -7.24 -17.05 -5.55
CA ASP A 118 -8.26 -16.26 -6.26
C ASP A 118 -8.06 -14.76 -6.12
N ASN A 119 -7.39 -14.33 -5.05
CA ASN A 119 -7.10 -12.93 -4.73
C ASN A 119 -5.63 -12.53 -5.00
N CYS A 120 -4.86 -13.40 -5.65
CA CYS A 120 -3.53 -13.07 -6.14
C CYS A 120 -3.64 -12.29 -7.44
N MET A 121 -2.99 -11.13 -7.46
CA MET A 121 -3.04 -10.22 -8.60
C MET A 121 -1.65 -9.73 -9.01
N ARG A 122 -1.59 -9.17 -10.19
CA ARG A 122 -0.37 -8.60 -10.79
C ARG A 122 -0.65 -7.22 -11.39
N ILE A 123 0.27 -6.28 -11.23
CA ILE A 123 0.33 -5.11 -12.09
C ILE A 123 0.97 -5.55 -13.40
N PRO A 124 0.29 -5.40 -14.56
CA PRO A 124 0.88 -5.76 -15.86
C PRO A 124 2.17 -5.01 -16.13
N MET A 125 3.16 -5.70 -16.66
CA MET A 125 4.45 -5.13 -17.03
C MET A 125 5.09 -5.92 -18.16
N THR A 126 6.10 -5.33 -18.83
CA THR A 126 6.87 -6.01 -19.85
C THR A 126 7.75 -7.13 -19.25
N GLU A 127 8.29 -8.01 -20.10
CA GLU A 127 9.21 -9.06 -19.68
C GLU A 127 10.59 -8.56 -19.24
N ASN A 128 10.92 -7.29 -19.53
CA ASN A 128 12.23 -6.71 -19.27
C ASN A 128 12.49 -6.44 -17.78
N VAL A 129 11.45 -6.47 -16.94
CA VAL A 129 11.54 -6.26 -15.50
C VAL A 129 10.78 -7.33 -14.73
N ARG A 130 11.25 -7.66 -13.54
CA ARG A 130 10.62 -8.68 -12.69
C ARG A 130 9.51 -8.13 -11.81
N ALA A 131 9.68 -6.91 -11.33
CA ALA A 131 8.76 -6.23 -10.44
C ALA A 131 8.96 -4.72 -10.51
N LEU A 132 7.95 -3.96 -10.15
CA LEU A 132 8.05 -2.55 -9.86
C LEU A 132 8.56 -2.35 -8.44
N ASN A 133 9.11 -1.16 -8.16
CA ASN A 133 9.40 -0.74 -6.80
C ASN A 133 8.14 -0.85 -5.94
N VAL A 134 8.27 -1.36 -4.71
CA VAL A 134 7.10 -1.64 -3.85
C VAL A 134 6.33 -0.36 -3.51
N SER A 135 6.97 0.77 -3.29
CA SER A 135 6.27 2.03 -2.99
C SER A 135 5.46 2.54 -4.19
N ASN A 136 5.96 2.35 -5.42
CA ASN A 136 5.20 2.63 -6.63
C ASN A 136 4.00 1.69 -6.78
N SER A 137 4.21 0.41 -6.51
CA SER A 137 3.13 -0.60 -6.54
C SER A 137 2.01 -0.27 -5.56
N VAL A 138 2.37 0.15 -4.34
CA VAL A 138 1.39 0.61 -3.33
C VAL A 138 0.57 1.79 -3.85
N ALA A 139 1.22 2.80 -4.43
CA ALA A 139 0.53 3.96 -4.96
C ALA A 139 -0.44 3.57 -6.09
N ILE A 140 -0.02 2.72 -7.03
CA ILE A 140 -0.88 2.22 -8.11
C ILE A 140 -2.13 1.52 -7.54
N MET A 141 -1.95 0.61 -6.58
CA MET A 141 -3.04 -0.18 -6.00
C MET A 141 -4.02 0.68 -5.22
N VAL A 142 -3.52 1.55 -4.35
CA VAL A 142 -4.35 2.43 -3.52
C VAL A 142 -5.17 3.37 -4.41
N TYR A 143 -4.55 3.97 -5.41
CA TYR A 143 -5.25 4.92 -6.30
C TYR A 143 -6.20 4.23 -7.29
N GLU A 144 -5.97 2.97 -7.65
CA GLU A 144 -6.98 2.20 -8.39
C GLU A 144 -8.23 1.95 -7.54
N ALA A 145 -8.06 1.54 -6.28
CA ALA A 145 -9.19 1.36 -5.38
C ALA A 145 -9.94 2.69 -5.12
N LEU A 146 -9.21 3.78 -4.90
CA LEU A 146 -9.79 5.11 -4.74
C LEU A 146 -10.54 5.57 -5.99
N ARG A 147 -10.02 5.28 -7.19
CA ARG A 147 -10.71 5.58 -8.45
C ARG A 147 -12.06 4.87 -8.51
N GLN A 148 -12.10 3.58 -8.16
CA GLN A 148 -13.36 2.82 -8.10
C GLN A 148 -14.32 3.36 -7.05
N GLN A 149 -13.81 3.96 -5.97
CA GLN A 149 -14.59 4.61 -4.91
C GLN A 149 -14.85 6.11 -5.18
N ASN A 150 -14.58 6.61 -6.39
CA ASN A 150 -14.77 8.02 -6.79
C ASN A 150 -13.99 9.02 -5.94
N PHE A 151 -12.77 8.66 -5.46
CA PHE A 151 -11.90 9.51 -4.65
C PHE A 151 -12.59 10.16 -3.45
N ASN A 152 -13.51 9.45 -2.80
CA ASN A 152 -14.26 9.96 -1.67
C ASN A 152 -13.34 10.58 -0.62
N ASP A 153 -13.76 11.71 -0.11
CA ASP A 153 -13.08 12.46 0.96
C ASP A 153 -11.68 12.99 0.61
N LEU A 154 -11.28 12.90 -0.66
CA LEU A 154 -10.04 13.48 -1.14
C LEU A 154 -10.29 14.79 -1.89
N LEU A 155 -9.41 15.77 -1.65
CA LEU A 155 -9.47 17.06 -2.34
C LEU A 155 -8.96 16.93 -3.77
N THR A 156 -9.69 17.52 -4.71
CA THR A 156 -9.29 17.63 -6.13
C THR A 156 -8.74 19.01 -6.50
N TYR A 157 -8.45 19.83 -5.50
CA TYR A 157 -7.91 21.18 -5.64
C TYR A 157 -6.82 21.45 -4.61
N GLU A 158 -5.95 22.41 -4.88
CA GLU A 158 -4.91 22.87 -3.95
C GLU A 158 -5.55 23.68 -2.79
N PRO A 159 -5.51 23.19 -1.52
CA PRO A 159 -6.19 23.86 -0.41
C PRO A 159 -5.41 25.05 0.19
N HIS A 160 -4.11 25.20 -0.14
CA HIS A 160 -3.22 26.17 0.51
C HIS A 160 -2.87 27.38 -0.35
N LYS A 161 -3.33 27.39 -1.61
CA LYS A 161 -3.07 28.48 -2.58
C LYS A 161 -4.33 28.86 -3.34
N ASP A 162 -4.31 30.04 -3.97
CA ASP A 162 -5.39 30.48 -4.83
C ASP A 162 -5.60 29.50 -5.98
N ARG A 163 -6.87 29.22 -6.29
CA ARG A 163 -7.24 28.25 -7.36
C ARG A 163 -6.80 28.71 -8.75
N ASP A 164 -6.64 30.01 -8.94
CA ASP A 164 -6.28 30.67 -10.20
C ASP A 164 -4.78 31.02 -10.30
N ILE A 165 -3.95 30.42 -9.46
CA ILE A 165 -2.50 30.69 -9.43
C ILE A 165 -1.83 30.46 -10.78
N ILE A 166 -2.33 29.50 -11.58
CA ILE A 166 -1.80 29.20 -12.92
C ILE A 166 -2.18 30.33 -13.90
N GLU A 167 -3.40 30.85 -13.78
CA GLU A 167 -3.89 31.94 -14.65
C GLU A 167 -3.22 33.28 -14.34
N LYS A 168 -2.75 33.46 -13.09
CA LYS A 168 -2.05 34.67 -12.61
C LYS A 168 -0.53 34.61 -12.81
N SER A 169 0.02 33.49 -13.24
CA SER A 169 1.45 33.34 -13.51
C SER A 169 1.79 33.69 -14.96
#